data_0a4dc5d577210c087ff3ea6a82eb13d6
#
_entry.id   0a4dc5d577210c087ff3ea6a82eb13d6
#
_cell.length_a   1.000
_cell.length_b   1.000
_cell.length_c   1.000
_cell.angle_alpha   90.00
_cell.angle_beta   90.00
_cell.angle_gamma   90.00
#
_symmetry.space_group_name_H-M   'P 1'
#
loop_
_entity.id
_entity.type
_entity.pdbx_description
1 polymer ?
#
loop_
_entity_poly.entity_id
_entity_poly.type
_entity_poly.pdbx_seq_one_letter_code
_entity_poly.pdbx_strand_id
1 'polypeptide(L)'
;MYFCEKYSYMLPEFLPCSSLFADSKCTPVHFNKHEKMHDLELQKYEIALIGVNPILSDLFRHKFYSLSLDHFRMLSIIDLGNLKDVSDFNVANTVMHLMDLKIIPILIGSSLSHFTQMHLQCSQVLMPHRFALVSDNMSRIDDLLISHSMFLKEFYSIGVQRHLQTSDSIHSISKILYLSEFRKKLSNIEPFTRNVDAAFFDLNAIRHSDFSASYNSNPSGLFSEEASSICKYFGSGDKTKALFISSWKTEQDASGTNELLIAQMVWYFIEGYGLKKTDHSNHKKNLTQYIVEIKNTGIQINFYKSEISGKWWFEEPIIDMDHSNVLIPCTYDEYLNTVQEQVPDRILEYLN
;
A
#
# COMPACT_ATOMS: atom_id res chain seq x y z
N MET A 1 -9.13 19.53 6.81
CA MET A 1 -9.85 20.76 6.47
C MET A 1 -8.98 21.87 5.85
N TYR A 2 -7.68 21.65 5.64
CA TYR A 2 -6.74 22.64 5.04
C TYR A 2 -6.60 22.56 3.52
N PHE A 3 -7.12 21.50 2.89
CA PHE A 3 -7.00 21.28 1.44
C PHE A 3 -8.05 22.05 0.63
N CYS A 4 -9.24 22.25 1.19
CA CYS A 4 -10.41 22.74 0.45
C CYS A 4 -10.36 24.22 0.01
N GLU A 5 -9.52 25.05 0.60
CA GLU A 5 -9.50 26.50 0.31
C GLU A 5 -8.51 26.93 -0.77
N LYS A 6 -7.52 26.10 -1.13
CA LYS A 6 -6.42 26.51 -2.03
C LYS A 6 -6.58 26.04 -3.48
N TYR A 7 -7.42 25.04 -3.72
CA TYR A 7 -7.69 24.52 -5.07
C TYR A 7 -9.20 24.38 -5.23
N SER A 8 -9.79 25.11 -6.17
CA SER A 8 -11.15 24.89 -6.66
C SER A 8 -11.18 23.53 -7.35
N TYR A 9 -11.33 22.45 -6.57
CA TYR A 9 -11.44 21.12 -7.12
C TYR A 9 -12.72 21.00 -7.91
N MET A 10 -12.60 20.82 -9.22
CA MET A 10 -13.69 20.17 -9.95
C MET A 10 -13.82 18.76 -9.35
N LEU A 11 -15.00 18.42 -8.85
CA LEU A 11 -15.29 17.08 -8.38
C LEU A 11 -14.91 16.09 -9.50
N PRO A 12 -14.25 14.97 -9.17
CA PRO A 12 -13.87 13.99 -10.17
C PRO A 12 -15.10 13.49 -10.91
N GLU A 13 -14.97 13.32 -12.22
CA GLU A 13 -16.03 12.78 -13.07
C GLU A 13 -15.75 11.33 -13.40
N PHE A 14 -16.78 10.50 -13.28
CA PHE A 14 -16.71 9.07 -13.51
C PHE A 14 -17.62 8.64 -14.66
N LEU A 15 -17.20 7.61 -15.39
CA LEU A 15 -18.09 6.82 -16.23
C LEU A 15 -18.67 5.72 -15.33
N PRO A 16 -19.98 5.70 -15.09
CA PRO A 16 -20.59 4.68 -14.25
C PRO A 16 -20.27 3.27 -14.75
N CYS A 17 -20.23 2.30 -13.82
CA CYS A 17 -20.09 0.90 -14.18
C CYS A 17 -21.18 0.46 -15.16
N SER A 18 -20.87 -0.47 -16.08
CA SER A 18 -21.88 -1.04 -16.96
C SER A 18 -22.98 -1.71 -16.14
N SER A 19 -24.22 -1.68 -16.64
CA SER A 19 -25.39 -2.32 -16.00
C SER A 19 -25.18 -3.82 -15.74
N LEU A 20 -24.27 -4.49 -16.46
CA LEU A 20 -23.92 -5.88 -16.29
C LEU A 20 -23.42 -6.23 -14.88
N PHE A 21 -22.79 -5.27 -14.17
CA PHE A 21 -22.31 -5.48 -12.80
C PHE A 21 -23.36 -5.10 -11.75
N ALA A 22 -24.28 -4.18 -12.07
CA ALA A 22 -25.28 -3.67 -11.14
C ALA A 22 -26.38 -4.71 -10.80
N ASP A 23 -26.57 -5.71 -11.65
CA ASP A 23 -27.59 -6.77 -11.46
C ASP A 23 -27.11 -7.95 -10.60
N SER A 24 -25.88 -7.98 -10.13
CA SER A 24 -25.38 -8.98 -9.19
C SER A 24 -26.08 -8.80 -7.82
N LYS A 25 -27.17 -9.52 -7.61
CA LYS A 25 -28.12 -9.40 -6.48
C LYS A 25 -27.55 -9.60 -5.07
N CYS A 26 -26.26 -9.80 -4.90
CA CYS A 26 -25.65 -10.21 -3.62
C CYS A 26 -24.33 -9.53 -3.29
N THR A 27 -24.00 -8.39 -3.87
CA THR A 27 -22.73 -7.74 -3.54
C THR A 27 -22.87 -6.70 -2.44
N PRO A 28 -22.02 -6.67 -1.42
CA PRO A 28 -21.95 -5.59 -0.45
C PRO A 28 -21.38 -4.29 -1.04
N VAL A 29 -21.04 -4.30 -2.34
CA VAL A 29 -20.46 -3.16 -3.06
C VAL A 29 -21.58 -2.32 -3.67
N HIS A 30 -21.57 -1.04 -3.37
CA HIS A 30 -22.47 -0.06 -3.99
C HIS A 30 -21.89 0.41 -5.33
N PHE A 31 -22.73 0.51 -6.34
CA PHE A 31 -22.33 0.99 -7.66
C PHE A 31 -22.72 2.45 -7.84
N ASN A 32 -21.75 3.26 -8.25
CA ASN A 32 -22.01 4.64 -8.64
C ASN A 32 -22.84 4.67 -9.93
N LYS A 33 -23.96 5.38 -9.88
CA LYS A 33 -24.87 5.59 -11.02
C LYS A 33 -24.78 7.00 -11.61
N HIS A 34 -23.97 7.86 -11.01
CA HIS A 34 -23.86 9.26 -11.36
C HIS A 34 -22.47 9.60 -11.87
N GLU A 35 -22.39 10.55 -12.80
CA GLU A 35 -21.08 11.03 -13.28
C GLU A 35 -20.33 11.84 -12.22
N LYS A 36 -21.06 12.57 -11.39
CA LYS A 36 -20.54 13.36 -10.26
C LYS A 36 -21.20 12.94 -8.96
N MET A 37 -20.42 12.83 -7.92
CA MET A 37 -20.93 12.56 -6.57
C MET A 37 -20.56 13.73 -5.65
N HIS A 38 -21.47 14.09 -4.77
CA HIS A 38 -21.18 15.06 -3.73
C HIS A 38 -20.43 14.42 -2.57
N ASP A 39 -19.55 15.16 -1.92
CA ASP A 39 -18.73 14.69 -0.80
C ASP A 39 -19.54 14.05 0.32
N LEU A 40 -20.73 14.61 0.63
CA LEU A 40 -21.63 14.05 1.65
C LEU A 40 -22.14 12.65 1.31
N GLU A 41 -22.31 12.34 0.02
CA GLU A 41 -22.73 11.00 -0.42
C GLU A 41 -21.55 10.01 -0.34
N LEU A 42 -20.33 10.50 -0.52
CA LEU A 42 -19.11 9.69 -0.43
C LEU A 42 -18.74 9.37 1.01
N GLN A 43 -18.94 10.27 1.96
CA GLN A 43 -18.49 10.13 3.36
C GLN A 43 -19.00 8.88 4.09
N LYS A 44 -20.02 8.22 3.58
CA LYS A 44 -20.52 6.95 4.16
C LYS A 44 -19.70 5.72 3.77
N TYR A 45 -18.76 5.85 2.82
CA TYR A 45 -17.95 4.74 2.33
C TYR A 45 -16.56 4.75 2.94
N GLU A 46 -15.98 3.56 3.08
CA GLU A 46 -14.64 3.34 3.62
C GLU A 46 -13.64 3.06 2.50
N ILE A 47 -14.09 2.38 1.43
CA ILE A 47 -13.27 1.97 0.30
C ILE A 47 -13.96 2.34 -1.00
N ALA A 48 -13.19 2.86 -1.97
CA ALA A 48 -13.65 3.17 -3.31
C ALA A 48 -12.82 2.42 -4.37
N LEU A 49 -13.49 1.64 -5.24
CA LEU A 49 -12.88 1.04 -6.42
C LEU A 49 -12.94 2.04 -7.58
N ILE A 50 -11.82 2.24 -8.28
CA ILE A 50 -11.69 3.22 -9.36
C ILE A 50 -10.96 2.59 -10.54
N GLY A 51 -11.58 2.61 -11.72
CA GLY A 51 -10.93 2.27 -12.97
C GLY A 51 -10.15 3.46 -13.53
N VAL A 52 -8.88 3.26 -13.84
CA VAL A 52 -8.06 4.25 -14.55
C VAL A 52 -7.98 3.91 -16.03
N ASN A 53 -7.79 2.63 -16.37
CA ASN A 53 -7.92 2.14 -17.73
C ASN A 53 -9.27 1.42 -17.87
N PRO A 54 -10.24 1.93 -18.67
CA PRO A 54 -11.58 1.37 -18.74
C PRO A 54 -11.61 -0.11 -19.13
N ILE A 55 -10.84 -0.51 -20.15
CA ILE A 55 -10.80 -1.91 -20.64
C ILE A 55 -10.28 -2.84 -19.54
N LEU A 56 -9.13 -2.51 -18.95
CA LEU A 56 -8.53 -3.32 -17.89
C LEU A 56 -9.43 -3.40 -16.66
N SER A 57 -10.04 -2.28 -16.30
CA SER A 57 -10.89 -2.20 -15.11
C SER A 57 -12.18 -3.00 -15.28
N ASP A 58 -12.75 -3.06 -16.48
CA ASP A 58 -13.94 -3.86 -16.74
C ASP A 58 -13.60 -5.37 -16.74
N LEU A 59 -12.46 -5.77 -17.30
CA LEU A 59 -11.97 -7.15 -17.21
C LEU A 59 -11.74 -7.56 -15.73
N PHE A 60 -11.12 -6.70 -14.93
CA PHE A 60 -10.98 -6.89 -13.49
C PHE A 60 -12.34 -7.08 -12.81
N ARG A 61 -13.32 -6.19 -13.07
CA ARG A 61 -14.66 -6.23 -12.46
C ARG A 61 -15.37 -7.56 -12.74
N HIS A 62 -15.28 -8.07 -13.97
CA HIS A 62 -15.84 -9.39 -14.30
C HIS A 62 -15.35 -10.49 -13.37
N LYS A 63 -14.07 -10.49 -13.04
CA LYS A 63 -13.50 -11.50 -12.13
C LYS A 63 -13.78 -11.17 -10.67
N PHE A 64 -13.67 -9.90 -10.27
CA PHE A 64 -13.86 -9.48 -8.89
C PHE A 64 -15.28 -9.76 -8.39
N TYR A 65 -16.30 -9.43 -9.19
CA TYR A 65 -17.70 -9.69 -8.84
C TYR A 65 -18.12 -11.17 -8.97
N SER A 66 -17.26 -12.03 -9.52
CA SER A 66 -17.46 -13.48 -9.48
C SER A 66 -16.94 -14.13 -8.19
N LEU A 67 -16.14 -13.40 -7.39
CA LEU A 67 -15.65 -13.89 -6.10
C LEU A 67 -16.74 -13.77 -5.02
N SER A 68 -16.57 -14.54 -3.93
CA SER A 68 -17.42 -14.38 -2.75
C SER A 68 -17.08 -13.08 -2.03
N LEU A 69 -18.01 -12.13 -2.03
CA LEU A 69 -17.88 -10.84 -1.36
C LEU A 69 -18.66 -10.77 -0.03
N ASP A 70 -19.30 -11.87 0.37
CA ASP A 70 -20.12 -11.94 1.59
C ASP A 70 -19.35 -11.60 2.87
N HIS A 71 -18.04 -11.84 2.87
CA HIS A 71 -17.15 -11.48 3.97
C HIS A 71 -17.06 -9.96 4.23
N PHE A 72 -17.45 -9.14 3.24
CA PHE A 72 -17.35 -7.68 3.30
C PHE A 72 -18.66 -6.97 3.67
N ARG A 73 -19.71 -7.70 4.08
CA ARG A 73 -21.03 -7.13 4.41
C ARG A 73 -20.99 -6.05 5.49
N MET A 74 -19.97 -6.03 6.33
CA MET A 74 -19.78 -5.02 7.39
C MET A 74 -18.99 -3.80 6.93
N LEU A 75 -18.48 -3.81 5.70
CA LEU A 75 -17.71 -2.71 5.11
C LEU A 75 -18.59 -1.91 4.14
N SER A 76 -18.36 -0.62 4.13
CA SER A 76 -19.05 0.28 3.18
C SER A 76 -18.14 0.53 1.97
N ILE A 77 -18.35 -0.26 0.91
CA ILE A 77 -17.54 -0.23 -0.32
C ILE A 77 -18.37 0.38 -1.46
N ILE A 78 -17.76 1.24 -2.27
CA ILE A 78 -18.34 1.77 -3.50
C ILE A 78 -17.44 1.50 -4.70
N ASP A 79 -18.03 1.10 -5.83
CA ASP A 79 -17.35 1.15 -7.13
C ASP A 79 -17.78 2.44 -7.85
N LEU A 80 -16.85 3.36 -7.98
CA LEU A 80 -17.08 4.67 -8.61
C LEU A 80 -17.12 4.58 -10.15
N GLY A 81 -16.75 3.45 -10.74
CA GLY A 81 -16.62 3.30 -12.17
C GLY A 81 -15.25 3.71 -12.68
N ASN A 82 -15.18 4.18 -13.92
CA ASN A 82 -13.94 4.59 -14.56
C ASN A 82 -13.79 6.11 -14.56
N LEU A 83 -12.59 6.62 -14.28
CA LEU A 83 -12.31 8.05 -14.40
C LEU A 83 -12.46 8.51 -15.86
N LYS A 84 -13.10 9.66 -16.07
CA LYS A 84 -13.21 10.27 -17.41
C LYS A 84 -11.90 10.90 -17.86
N ASP A 85 -11.23 11.60 -16.94
CA ASP A 85 -9.93 12.21 -17.20
C ASP A 85 -8.87 11.46 -16.40
N VAL A 86 -8.01 10.75 -17.11
CA VAL A 86 -6.94 9.90 -16.57
C VAL A 86 -5.58 10.59 -16.66
N SER A 87 -5.53 11.91 -16.82
CA SER A 87 -4.27 12.66 -16.68
C SER A 87 -3.67 12.46 -15.30
N ASP A 88 -2.34 12.43 -15.21
CA ASP A 88 -1.64 12.20 -13.94
C ASP A 88 -2.12 13.14 -12.84
N PHE A 89 -2.35 14.42 -13.20
CA PHE A 89 -2.84 15.43 -12.27
C PHE A 89 -4.24 15.11 -11.72
N ASN A 90 -5.19 14.74 -12.58
CA ASN A 90 -6.56 14.47 -12.16
C ASN A 90 -6.69 13.15 -11.40
N VAL A 91 -5.94 12.12 -11.77
CA VAL A 91 -5.88 10.88 -11.00
C VAL A 91 -5.35 11.17 -9.59
N ALA A 92 -4.23 11.90 -9.48
CA ALA A 92 -3.66 12.26 -8.19
C ALA A 92 -4.62 13.13 -7.35
N ASN A 93 -5.28 14.13 -7.95
CA ASN A 93 -6.29 14.94 -7.28
C ASN A 93 -7.46 14.10 -6.75
N THR A 94 -7.95 13.16 -7.55
CA THR A 94 -9.02 12.25 -7.13
C THR A 94 -8.62 11.44 -5.91
N VAL A 95 -7.40 10.90 -5.92
CA VAL A 95 -6.86 10.13 -4.78
C VAL A 95 -6.75 11.01 -3.54
N MET A 96 -6.15 12.20 -3.67
CA MET A 96 -5.99 13.12 -2.54
C MET A 96 -7.35 13.54 -1.97
N HIS A 97 -8.32 13.84 -2.82
CA HIS A 97 -9.68 14.19 -2.40
C HIS A 97 -10.34 13.07 -1.60
N LEU A 98 -10.27 11.82 -2.08
CA LEU A 98 -10.83 10.67 -1.35
C LEU A 98 -10.09 10.40 -0.03
N MET A 99 -8.77 10.55 -0.01
CA MET A 99 -7.98 10.44 1.22
C MET A 99 -8.40 11.49 2.26
N ASP A 100 -8.71 12.73 1.85
CA ASP A 100 -9.22 13.79 2.74
C ASP A 100 -10.59 13.44 3.32
N LEU A 101 -11.44 12.77 2.55
CA LEU A 101 -12.71 12.21 3.00
C LEU A 101 -12.55 10.94 3.85
N LYS A 102 -11.32 10.47 4.08
CA LYS A 102 -10.97 9.22 4.78
C LYS A 102 -11.48 7.95 4.09
N ILE A 103 -11.61 8.01 2.78
CA ILE A 103 -11.95 6.88 1.92
C ILE A 103 -10.67 6.34 1.31
N ILE A 104 -10.50 5.03 1.27
CA ILE A 104 -9.34 4.38 0.68
C ILE A 104 -9.62 4.09 -0.80
N PRO A 105 -9.05 4.84 -1.75
CA PRO A 105 -9.14 4.52 -3.16
C PRO A 105 -8.26 3.32 -3.51
N ILE A 106 -8.82 2.39 -4.29
CA ILE A 106 -8.11 1.29 -4.95
C ILE A 106 -8.20 1.56 -6.46
N LEU A 107 -7.06 1.88 -7.07
CA LEU A 107 -6.96 2.23 -8.48
C LEU A 107 -6.54 1.03 -9.31
N ILE A 108 -7.30 0.71 -10.35
CA ILE A 108 -7.08 -0.42 -11.24
C ILE A 108 -6.61 0.05 -12.62
N GLY A 109 -5.50 -0.51 -13.11
CA GLY A 109 -4.90 -0.15 -14.38
C GLY A 109 -4.17 1.21 -14.34
N SER A 110 -3.57 1.52 -13.22
CA SER A 110 -2.83 2.76 -12.99
C SER A 110 -1.43 2.72 -13.62
N SER A 111 -0.78 3.87 -13.71
CA SER A 111 0.62 4.01 -14.10
C SER A 111 1.46 4.52 -12.93
N LEU A 112 2.76 4.29 -13.00
CA LEU A 112 3.68 4.81 -11.99
C LEU A 112 3.65 6.36 -11.97
N SER A 113 3.40 7.02 -13.11
CA SER A 113 3.29 8.48 -13.20
C SER A 113 2.14 9.03 -12.34
N HIS A 114 1.00 8.34 -12.25
CA HIS A 114 -0.09 8.72 -11.35
C HIS A 114 0.36 8.73 -9.89
N PHE A 115 1.10 7.69 -9.49
CA PHE A 115 1.62 7.57 -8.13
C PHE A 115 2.67 8.64 -7.82
N THR A 116 3.54 8.93 -8.80
CA THR A 116 4.55 9.98 -8.68
C THR A 116 3.91 11.36 -8.60
N GLN A 117 2.88 11.62 -9.39
CA GLN A 117 2.14 12.89 -9.34
C GLN A 117 1.44 13.07 -7.98
N MET A 118 0.90 12.02 -7.39
CA MET A 118 0.36 12.07 -6.02
C MET A 118 1.45 12.44 -5.01
N HIS A 119 2.67 11.86 -5.13
CA HIS A 119 3.81 12.24 -4.30
C HIS A 119 4.13 13.73 -4.39
N LEU A 120 4.15 14.28 -5.62
CA LEU A 120 4.40 15.70 -5.85
C LEU A 120 3.34 16.57 -5.16
N GLN A 121 2.06 16.19 -5.27
CA GLN A 121 0.97 16.93 -4.63
C GLN A 121 1.04 16.86 -3.11
N CYS A 122 1.33 15.70 -2.50
CA CYS A 122 1.58 15.58 -1.06
C CYS A 122 2.71 16.51 -0.61
N SER A 123 3.77 16.60 -1.38
CA SER A 123 4.92 17.47 -1.09
C SER A 123 4.56 18.96 -1.20
N GLN A 124 3.76 19.36 -2.19
CA GLN A 124 3.29 20.73 -2.36
C GLN A 124 2.43 21.24 -1.20
N VAL A 125 1.68 20.36 -0.55
CA VAL A 125 0.86 20.70 0.61
C VAL A 125 1.57 20.45 1.94
N LEU A 126 2.88 20.21 1.88
CA LEU A 126 3.73 20.01 3.05
C LEU A 126 3.28 18.82 3.93
N MET A 127 2.67 17.82 3.33
CA MET A 127 2.17 16.64 4.05
C MET A 127 3.25 15.56 4.13
N PRO A 128 3.75 15.24 5.33
CA PRO A 128 4.67 14.13 5.51
C PRO A 128 4.00 12.81 5.17
N HIS A 129 4.66 11.98 4.35
CA HIS A 129 4.10 10.72 3.89
C HIS A 129 5.16 9.62 3.81
N ARG A 130 4.69 8.38 3.80
CA ARG A 130 5.47 7.16 3.61
C ARG A 130 4.85 6.35 2.49
N PHE A 131 5.66 5.98 1.51
CA PHE A 131 5.19 5.26 0.34
C PHE A 131 5.84 3.89 0.23
N ALA A 132 5.14 2.97 -0.42
CA ALA A 132 5.68 1.68 -0.79
C ALA A 132 5.51 1.42 -2.29
N LEU A 133 6.52 0.79 -2.86
CA LEU A 133 6.51 0.23 -4.19
C LEU A 133 6.77 -1.27 -4.10
N VAL A 134 5.87 -2.06 -4.64
CA VAL A 134 6.12 -3.47 -4.93
C VAL A 134 6.61 -3.56 -6.36
N SER A 135 7.89 -3.89 -6.55
CA SER A 135 8.51 -3.96 -7.88
C SER A 135 9.71 -4.90 -7.86
N ASP A 136 10.04 -5.48 -9.00
CA ASP A 136 11.26 -6.28 -9.18
C ASP A 136 12.52 -5.41 -9.29
N ASN A 137 12.37 -4.11 -9.60
CA ASN A 137 13.44 -3.18 -9.90
C ASN A 137 13.12 -1.75 -9.42
N MET A 138 14.11 -1.03 -8.89
CA MET A 138 13.99 0.35 -8.40
C MET A 138 14.30 1.44 -9.44
N SER A 139 14.94 1.10 -10.56
CA SER A 139 15.52 2.07 -11.50
C SER A 139 14.54 3.10 -12.09
N ARG A 140 13.23 2.91 -11.91
CA ARG A 140 12.19 3.83 -12.42
C ARG A 140 11.82 4.94 -11.45
N ILE A 141 12.35 4.92 -10.23
CA ILE A 141 11.93 5.81 -9.14
C ILE A 141 13.07 6.72 -8.67
N ASP A 142 14.32 6.38 -9.00
CA ASP A 142 15.49 7.09 -8.52
C ASP A 142 15.39 8.62 -8.73
N ASP A 143 15.02 9.06 -9.94
CA ASP A 143 14.88 10.49 -10.26
C ASP A 143 13.79 11.17 -9.44
N LEU A 144 12.75 10.44 -9.05
CA LEU A 144 11.64 10.96 -8.29
C LEU A 144 11.98 11.14 -6.82
N LEU A 145 12.68 10.18 -6.23
CA LEU A 145 13.10 10.21 -4.84
C LEU A 145 14.11 11.34 -4.60
N ILE A 146 14.95 11.64 -5.59
CA ILE A 146 15.96 12.70 -5.49
C ILE A 146 15.33 14.10 -5.45
N SER A 147 14.32 14.35 -6.28
CA SER A 147 13.85 15.71 -6.55
C SER A 147 12.91 16.30 -5.48
N HIS A 148 12.25 15.47 -4.66
CA HIS A 148 11.17 15.93 -3.76
C HIS A 148 11.17 15.25 -2.39
N SER A 149 12.34 14.88 -1.88
CA SER A 149 12.51 14.06 -0.66
C SER A 149 12.11 14.74 0.66
N MET A 150 11.92 16.06 0.71
CA MET A 150 11.74 16.80 1.97
C MET A 150 10.54 16.33 2.80
N PHE A 151 9.45 15.88 2.17
CA PHE A 151 8.24 15.41 2.85
C PHE A 151 8.05 13.91 2.78
N LEU A 152 8.88 13.21 1.99
CA LEU A 152 8.92 11.75 1.96
C LEU A 152 9.77 11.26 3.13
N LYS A 153 9.12 10.80 4.19
CA LYS A 153 9.81 10.31 5.39
C LYS A 153 10.52 9.00 5.18
N GLU A 154 9.85 8.06 4.51
CA GLU A 154 10.37 6.73 4.22
C GLU A 154 9.78 6.22 2.91
N PHE A 155 10.57 5.50 2.17
CA PHE A 155 10.17 4.80 0.96
C PHE A 155 10.50 3.32 1.09
N TYR A 156 9.49 2.48 0.96
CA TYR A 156 9.63 1.03 1.07
C TYR A 156 9.60 0.39 -0.32
N SER A 157 10.67 -0.32 -0.68
CA SER A 157 10.73 -1.11 -1.91
C SER A 157 10.65 -2.59 -1.57
N ILE A 158 9.59 -3.26 -2.04
CA ILE A 158 9.28 -4.65 -1.69
C ILE A 158 9.37 -5.53 -2.93
N GLY A 159 10.07 -6.65 -2.82
CA GLY A 159 10.19 -7.63 -3.91
C GLY A 159 11.36 -7.41 -4.85
N VAL A 160 12.21 -6.44 -4.56
CA VAL A 160 13.37 -6.09 -5.40
C VAL A 160 14.29 -7.29 -5.59
N GLN A 161 14.74 -7.50 -6.82
CA GLN A 161 15.67 -8.56 -7.19
C GLN A 161 17.05 -7.96 -7.43
N ARG A 162 18.06 -8.41 -6.67
CA ARG A 162 19.42 -7.84 -6.70
C ARG A 162 20.04 -7.83 -8.09
N HIS A 163 19.79 -8.86 -8.91
CA HIS A 163 20.34 -8.97 -10.26
C HIS A 163 19.69 -8.07 -11.30
N LEU A 164 18.56 -7.44 -10.97
CA LEU A 164 17.89 -6.46 -11.84
C LEU A 164 18.20 -5.01 -11.43
N GLN A 165 18.87 -4.81 -10.30
CA GLN A 165 19.22 -3.49 -9.81
C GLN A 165 20.44 -2.95 -10.54
N THR A 166 20.31 -1.82 -11.22
CA THR A 166 21.35 -1.24 -12.10
C THR A 166 22.05 -0.02 -11.51
N SER A 167 21.55 0.55 -10.41
CA SER A 167 22.13 1.75 -9.82
C SER A 167 22.55 1.54 -8.36
N ASP A 168 23.66 2.18 -7.99
CA ASP A 168 24.17 2.28 -6.62
C ASP A 168 23.38 3.32 -5.79
N SER A 169 22.32 3.91 -6.34
CA SER A 169 21.51 4.95 -5.73
C SER A 169 20.55 4.38 -4.67
N ILE A 170 21.13 3.82 -3.62
CA ILE A 170 20.39 3.54 -2.39
C ILE A 170 20.29 4.86 -1.64
N HIS A 171 19.16 5.52 -1.75
CA HIS A 171 18.92 6.73 -0.98
C HIS A 171 18.74 6.39 0.51
N SER A 172 19.23 7.25 1.38
CA SER A 172 19.12 7.08 2.85
C SER A 172 17.69 6.93 3.36
N ILE A 173 16.70 7.39 2.58
CA ILE A 173 15.27 7.26 2.90
C ILE A 173 14.63 5.97 2.40
N SER A 174 15.34 5.18 1.58
CA SER A 174 14.81 3.94 0.99
C SER A 174 15.07 2.74 1.89
N LYS A 175 14.02 2.02 2.22
CA LYS A 175 14.07 0.73 2.91
C LYS A 175 13.75 -0.37 1.92
N ILE A 176 14.74 -1.21 1.61
CA ILE A 176 14.61 -2.25 0.58
C ILE A 176 14.40 -3.60 1.24
N LEU A 177 13.32 -4.28 0.87
CA LEU A 177 13.04 -5.66 1.22
C LEU A 177 13.20 -6.53 -0.02
N TYR A 178 14.35 -7.20 -0.12
CA TYR A 178 14.66 -8.07 -1.24
C TYR A 178 13.78 -9.33 -1.26
N LEU A 179 13.42 -9.79 -2.47
CA LEU A 179 12.61 -10.99 -2.68
C LEU A 179 13.15 -12.22 -1.94
N SER A 180 14.47 -12.39 -1.91
CA SER A 180 15.12 -13.50 -1.21
C SER A 180 15.03 -13.45 0.32
N GLU A 181 14.80 -12.28 0.89
CA GLU A 181 14.76 -12.07 2.33
C GLU A 181 13.38 -12.39 2.89
N PHE A 182 12.32 -11.86 2.29
CA PHE A 182 10.99 -12.14 2.79
C PHE A 182 10.49 -13.56 2.46
N ARG A 183 11.04 -14.22 1.42
CA ARG A 183 10.71 -15.63 1.15
C ARG A 183 11.08 -16.58 2.27
N LYS A 184 12.05 -16.22 3.10
CA LYS A 184 12.37 -17.01 4.29
C LYS A 184 11.21 -17.02 5.28
N LYS A 185 10.51 -15.90 5.39
CA LYS A 185 9.32 -15.74 6.25
C LYS A 185 8.46 -14.59 5.72
N LEU A 186 7.33 -14.92 5.12
CA LEU A 186 6.44 -13.94 4.48
C LEU A 186 5.92 -12.87 5.46
N SER A 187 5.75 -13.22 6.75
CA SER A 187 5.35 -12.26 7.78
C SER A 187 6.34 -11.11 8.00
N ASN A 188 7.58 -11.21 7.49
CA ASN A 188 8.56 -10.13 7.58
C ASN A 188 8.17 -8.90 6.75
N ILE A 189 7.18 -9.03 5.85
CA ILE A 189 6.64 -7.90 5.07
C ILE A 189 5.78 -6.99 5.95
N GLU A 190 5.09 -7.53 6.95
CA GLU A 190 4.09 -6.81 7.73
C GLU A 190 4.62 -5.50 8.36
N PRO A 191 5.79 -5.45 9.02
CA PRO A 191 6.32 -4.21 9.55
C PRO A 191 6.58 -3.12 8.48
N PHE A 192 6.94 -3.53 7.26
CA PHE A 192 7.20 -2.61 6.16
C PHE A 192 5.91 -2.01 5.57
N THR A 193 4.77 -2.69 5.70
CA THR A 193 3.48 -2.22 5.19
C THR A 193 2.69 -1.43 6.21
N ARG A 194 2.96 -1.61 7.50
CA ARG A 194 2.14 -1.08 8.60
C ARG A 194 2.00 0.44 8.62
N ASN A 195 3.08 1.16 8.33
CA ASN A 195 3.13 2.63 8.40
C ASN A 195 3.04 3.33 7.03
N VAL A 196 2.78 2.58 5.96
CA VAL A 196 2.69 3.11 4.59
C VAL A 196 1.38 3.87 4.41
N ASP A 197 1.46 5.10 3.89
CA ASP A 197 0.28 5.91 3.56
C ASP A 197 -0.32 5.51 2.20
N ALA A 198 0.52 5.22 1.18
CA ALA A 198 0.05 4.73 -0.11
C ALA A 198 1.03 3.72 -0.72
N ALA A 199 0.48 2.73 -1.42
CA ALA A 199 1.24 1.69 -2.06
C ALA A 199 0.97 1.62 -3.57
N PHE A 200 2.02 1.43 -4.36
CA PHE A 200 1.93 1.07 -5.78
C PHE A 200 2.39 -0.36 -5.96
N PHE A 201 1.53 -1.20 -6.53
CA PHE A 201 1.86 -2.57 -6.88
C PHE A 201 2.13 -2.66 -8.38
N ASP A 202 3.40 -2.80 -8.76
CA ASP A 202 3.79 -3.11 -10.13
C ASP A 202 3.62 -4.60 -10.40
N LEU A 203 2.68 -4.96 -11.29
CA LEU A 203 2.40 -6.34 -11.65
C LEU A 203 3.59 -7.03 -12.34
N ASN A 204 4.58 -6.27 -12.85
CA ASN A 204 5.83 -6.82 -13.35
C ASN A 204 6.69 -7.47 -12.25
N ALA A 205 6.42 -7.20 -10.97
CA ALA A 205 7.06 -7.88 -9.85
C ALA A 205 6.67 -9.36 -9.73
N ILE A 206 5.53 -9.75 -10.33
CA ILE A 206 5.04 -11.14 -10.32
C ILE A 206 5.76 -11.92 -11.43
N ARG A 207 6.20 -13.15 -11.13
CA ARG A 207 6.85 -13.99 -12.13
C ARG A 207 5.92 -14.28 -13.30
N HIS A 208 6.49 -14.35 -14.50
CA HIS A 208 5.72 -14.49 -15.75
C HIS A 208 4.84 -15.75 -15.79
N SER A 209 5.25 -16.84 -15.14
CA SER A 209 4.44 -18.06 -15.07
C SER A 209 3.12 -17.89 -14.29
N ASP A 210 3.05 -16.96 -13.36
CA ASP A 210 1.87 -16.69 -12.55
C ASP A 210 1.06 -15.49 -13.07
N PHE A 211 1.73 -14.60 -13.82
CA PHE A 211 1.12 -13.42 -14.42
C PHE A 211 1.69 -13.19 -15.82
N SER A 212 1.12 -13.85 -16.81
CA SER A 212 1.59 -13.79 -18.20
C SER A 212 1.35 -12.45 -18.89
N ALA A 213 0.45 -11.62 -18.34
CA ALA A 213 0.14 -10.28 -18.85
C ALA A 213 1.16 -9.21 -18.42
N SER A 214 2.24 -9.57 -17.73
CA SER A 214 3.31 -8.63 -17.38
C SER A 214 4.02 -8.09 -18.62
N TYR A 215 4.52 -6.84 -18.54
CA TYR A 215 5.33 -6.26 -19.61
C TYR A 215 6.72 -6.90 -19.67
N ASN A 216 7.20 -7.44 -18.55
CA ASN A 216 8.47 -8.14 -18.45
C ASN A 216 8.22 -9.64 -18.40
N SER A 217 8.86 -10.40 -19.29
CA SER A 217 8.79 -11.87 -19.26
C SER A 217 9.82 -12.43 -18.25
N ASN A 218 9.79 -11.92 -17.01
CA ASN A 218 10.74 -12.34 -15.99
C ASN A 218 10.35 -13.71 -15.41
N PRO A 219 11.23 -14.74 -15.48
CA PRO A 219 10.94 -16.05 -14.89
C PRO A 219 10.97 -16.05 -13.36
N SER A 220 11.66 -15.06 -12.78
CA SER A 220 11.76 -14.85 -11.34
C SER A 220 10.84 -13.71 -10.92
N GLY A 221 10.23 -13.80 -9.76
CA GLY A 221 9.32 -12.78 -9.25
C GLY A 221 8.47 -13.31 -8.11
N LEU A 222 7.54 -12.50 -7.66
CA LEU A 222 6.56 -12.91 -6.67
C LEU A 222 5.69 -14.06 -7.18
N PHE A 223 5.35 -14.97 -6.28
CA PHE A 223 4.29 -15.93 -6.53
C PHE A 223 2.92 -15.26 -6.39
N SER A 224 1.88 -15.83 -6.98
CA SER A 224 0.50 -15.34 -6.88
C SER A 224 0.04 -15.20 -5.43
N GLU A 225 0.38 -16.15 -4.57
CA GLU A 225 0.03 -16.14 -3.14
C GLU A 225 0.82 -15.07 -2.38
N GLU A 226 2.09 -14.83 -2.74
CA GLU A 226 2.90 -13.76 -2.18
C GLU A 226 2.32 -12.39 -2.52
N ALA A 227 1.93 -12.17 -3.79
CA ALA A 227 1.30 -10.94 -4.26
C ALA A 227 0.00 -10.65 -3.50
N SER A 228 -0.87 -11.66 -3.36
CA SER A 228 -2.12 -11.55 -2.61
C SER A 228 -1.87 -11.25 -1.12
N SER A 229 -0.88 -11.91 -0.52
CA SER A 229 -0.51 -11.69 0.90
C SER A 229 0.05 -10.29 1.14
N ILE A 230 0.86 -9.75 0.22
CA ILE A 230 1.37 -8.38 0.29
C ILE A 230 0.19 -7.38 0.28
N CYS A 231 -0.79 -7.57 -0.60
CA CYS A 231 -2.00 -6.74 -0.63
C CYS A 231 -2.77 -6.83 0.68
N LYS A 232 -2.91 -8.02 1.28
CA LYS A 232 -3.54 -8.20 2.59
C LYS A 232 -2.81 -7.43 3.69
N TYR A 233 -1.48 -7.46 3.70
CA TYR A 233 -0.69 -6.69 4.66
C TYR A 233 -0.86 -5.18 4.48
N PHE A 234 -0.91 -4.68 3.25
CA PHE A 234 -1.25 -3.27 3.01
C PHE A 234 -2.66 -2.93 3.54
N GLY A 235 -3.66 -3.77 3.27
CA GLY A 235 -5.01 -3.57 3.79
C GLY A 235 -5.06 -3.51 5.30
N SER A 236 -4.31 -4.38 6.00
CA SER A 236 -4.21 -4.41 7.46
C SER A 236 -3.27 -3.34 8.04
N GLY A 237 -2.61 -2.56 7.20
CA GLY A 237 -1.70 -1.49 7.59
C GLY A 237 -2.43 -0.37 8.35
N ASP A 238 -1.78 0.16 9.41
CA ASP A 238 -2.42 1.12 10.29
C ASP A 238 -2.67 2.47 9.61
N LYS A 239 -1.85 2.83 8.62
CA LYS A 239 -1.88 4.13 7.94
C LYS A 239 -2.25 4.10 6.47
N THR A 240 -2.46 2.92 5.88
CA THR A 240 -2.74 2.79 4.45
C THR A 240 -4.02 3.54 4.07
N LYS A 241 -3.88 4.45 3.10
CA LYS A 241 -4.92 5.35 2.61
C LYS A 241 -5.18 5.22 1.12
N ALA A 242 -4.29 4.56 0.36
CA ALA A 242 -4.47 4.32 -1.08
C ALA A 242 -3.70 3.09 -1.56
N LEU A 243 -4.26 2.38 -2.55
CA LEU A 243 -3.60 1.30 -3.27
C LEU A 243 -3.72 1.54 -4.78
N PHE A 244 -2.58 1.47 -5.47
CA PHE A 244 -2.51 1.54 -6.93
C PHE A 244 -2.07 0.18 -7.46
N ILE A 245 -2.84 -0.37 -8.41
CA ILE A 245 -2.47 -1.57 -9.17
C ILE A 245 -2.09 -1.12 -10.58
N SER A 246 -0.90 -1.51 -11.04
CA SER A 246 -0.40 -1.12 -12.35
C SER A 246 -1.26 -1.66 -13.51
N SER A 247 -1.07 -1.10 -14.70
CA SER A 247 -1.63 -1.62 -15.95
C SER A 247 -0.94 -2.92 -16.37
N TRP A 248 -1.59 -3.69 -17.25
CA TRP A 248 -1.11 -4.96 -17.80
C TRP A 248 -1.51 -5.12 -19.26
N LYS A 249 -0.98 -6.15 -19.93
CA LYS A 249 -1.33 -6.48 -21.32
C LYS A 249 -2.63 -7.27 -21.38
N THR A 250 -3.51 -6.92 -22.31
CA THR A 250 -4.81 -7.62 -22.49
C THR A 250 -4.74 -8.83 -23.41
N GLU A 251 -3.70 -8.92 -24.25
CA GLU A 251 -3.70 -9.81 -25.42
C GLU A 251 -3.27 -11.26 -25.15
N GLN A 252 -2.86 -11.60 -23.92
CA GLN A 252 -2.13 -12.85 -23.66
C GLN A 252 -2.87 -13.88 -22.79
N ASP A 253 -4.09 -13.62 -22.35
CA ASP A 253 -4.81 -14.55 -21.48
C ASP A 253 -6.27 -14.75 -21.88
N ALA A 254 -6.51 -15.74 -22.73
CA ALA A 254 -7.88 -16.17 -23.08
C ALA A 254 -8.64 -16.79 -21.89
N SER A 255 -7.96 -17.20 -20.82
CA SER A 255 -8.57 -17.82 -19.63
C SER A 255 -9.04 -16.79 -18.61
N GLY A 256 -8.48 -15.57 -18.63
CA GLY A 256 -8.71 -14.52 -17.66
C GLY A 256 -8.12 -14.82 -16.28
N THR A 257 -7.05 -15.63 -16.24
CA THR A 257 -6.34 -15.97 -14.99
C THR A 257 -5.61 -14.76 -14.43
N ASN A 258 -5.07 -13.90 -15.31
CA ASN A 258 -4.39 -12.67 -14.90
C ASN A 258 -5.34 -11.73 -14.16
N GLU A 259 -6.52 -11.48 -14.72
CA GLU A 259 -7.54 -10.62 -14.11
C GLU A 259 -8.09 -11.24 -12.83
N LEU A 260 -8.17 -12.57 -12.75
CA LEU A 260 -8.58 -13.27 -11.54
C LEU A 260 -7.55 -13.09 -10.42
N LEU A 261 -6.26 -13.14 -10.74
CA LEU A 261 -5.21 -12.86 -9.75
C LEU A 261 -5.31 -11.42 -9.22
N ILE A 262 -5.49 -10.43 -10.10
CA ILE A 262 -5.67 -9.04 -9.67
C ILE A 262 -6.92 -8.91 -8.80
N ALA A 263 -8.01 -9.57 -9.16
CA ALA A 263 -9.23 -9.60 -8.37
C ALA A 263 -9.00 -10.21 -6.98
N GLN A 264 -8.23 -11.28 -6.87
CA GLN A 264 -7.82 -11.87 -5.59
C GLN A 264 -6.94 -10.91 -4.77
N MET A 265 -5.97 -10.25 -5.39
CA MET A 265 -5.11 -9.27 -4.70
C MET A 265 -5.95 -8.15 -4.07
N VAL A 266 -6.92 -7.60 -4.80
CA VAL A 266 -7.84 -6.57 -4.28
C VAL A 266 -8.75 -7.15 -3.20
N TRP A 267 -9.25 -8.37 -3.39
CA TRP A 267 -10.06 -9.06 -2.40
C TRP A 267 -9.32 -9.24 -1.08
N TYR A 268 -8.04 -9.68 -1.13
CA TYR A 268 -7.20 -9.83 0.05
C TYR A 268 -6.84 -8.49 0.70
N PHE A 269 -6.68 -7.42 -0.08
CA PHE A 269 -6.53 -6.07 0.49
C PHE A 269 -7.76 -5.68 1.32
N ILE A 270 -8.96 -5.86 0.77
CA ILE A 270 -10.22 -5.55 1.47
C ILE A 270 -10.40 -6.43 2.70
N GLU A 271 -10.06 -7.72 2.62
CA GLU A 271 -10.06 -8.62 3.78
C GLU A 271 -9.09 -8.12 4.86
N GLY A 272 -7.87 -7.75 4.47
CA GLY A 272 -6.89 -7.16 5.40
C GLY A 272 -7.43 -5.93 6.11
N TYR A 273 -8.11 -5.04 5.38
CA TYR A 273 -8.75 -3.86 5.94
C TYR A 273 -9.86 -4.22 6.94
N GLY A 274 -10.73 -5.16 6.60
CA GLY A 274 -11.82 -5.62 7.47
C GLY A 274 -11.32 -6.31 8.75
N LEU A 275 -10.15 -6.93 8.71
CA LEU A 275 -9.52 -7.58 9.86
C LEU A 275 -8.61 -6.63 10.67
N LYS A 276 -8.48 -5.39 10.24
CA LYS A 276 -7.62 -4.40 10.89
C LYS A 276 -8.04 -4.19 12.34
N LYS A 277 -7.14 -4.49 13.25
CA LYS A 277 -7.30 -4.13 14.66
C LYS A 277 -6.70 -2.76 14.87
N THR A 278 -7.49 -1.83 15.38
CA THR A 278 -7.05 -0.46 15.66
C THR A 278 -6.12 -0.47 16.88
N ASP A 279 -4.84 -0.66 16.61
CA ASP A 279 -3.77 -0.45 17.56
C ASP A 279 -3.25 0.97 17.40
N HIS A 280 -3.76 1.89 18.17
CA HIS A 280 -3.17 3.22 18.20
C HIS A 280 -1.84 3.15 18.96
N SER A 281 -0.74 3.08 18.20
CA SER A 281 0.63 3.21 18.74
C SER A 281 0.83 4.49 19.56
N ASN A 282 -0.03 5.48 19.37
CA ASN A 282 -0.03 6.73 20.14
C ASN A 282 -0.53 6.60 21.59
N HIS A 283 -1.16 5.47 21.95
CA HIS A 283 -1.61 5.22 23.31
C HIS A 283 -0.93 3.96 23.85
N LYS A 284 0.19 4.14 24.57
CA LYS A 284 0.94 3.05 25.24
C LYS A 284 0.11 2.22 26.24
N LYS A 285 -1.18 2.53 26.43
CA LYS A 285 -2.07 1.89 27.41
C LYS A 285 -2.28 0.38 27.22
N ASN A 286 -2.15 -0.10 25.97
CA ASN A 286 -2.37 -1.52 25.62
C ASN A 286 -1.07 -2.17 25.12
N LEU A 287 0.07 -1.57 25.43
CA LEU A 287 1.37 -2.08 25.02
C LEU A 287 2.15 -2.58 26.21
N THR A 288 2.63 -3.82 26.15
CA THR A 288 3.61 -4.36 27.09
C THR A 288 5.01 -3.99 26.64
N GLN A 289 5.78 -3.35 27.53
CA GLN A 289 7.16 -2.95 27.28
C GLN A 289 8.14 -4.06 27.65
N TYR A 290 9.14 -4.27 26.79
CA TYR A 290 10.28 -5.17 27.00
C TYR A 290 11.56 -4.37 26.80
N ILE A 291 12.44 -4.37 27.80
CA ILE A 291 13.73 -3.65 27.73
C ILE A 291 14.82 -4.68 27.45
N VAL A 292 15.56 -4.47 26.38
CA VAL A 292 16.71 -5.31 26.01
C VAL A 292 17.98 -4.48 26.11
N GLU A 293 18.89 -4.89 26.98
CA GLU A 293 20.21 -4.30 27.14
C GLU A 293 21.23 -5.09 26.31
N ILE A 294 21.96 -4.41 25.43
CA ILE A 294 23.02 -5.03 24.63
C ILE A 294 24.29 -5.04 25.49
N LYS A 295 24.78 -6.23 25.82
CA LYS A 295 25.97 -6.40 26.66
C LYS A 295 27.17 -5.63 26.13
N ASN A 296 27.91 -5.05 27.06
CA ASN A 296 29.15 -4.31 26.81
C ASN A 296 29.03 -3.04 25.97
N THR A 297 27.83 -2.59 25.61
CA THR A 297 27.62 -1.36 24.84
C THR A 297 26.94 -0.26 25.65
N GLY A 298 26.22 -0.61 26.72
CA GLY A 298 25.38 0.32 27.49
C GLY A 298 24.12 0.76 26.72
N ILE A 299 23.84 0.21 25.54
CA ILE A 299 22.67 0.55 24.73
C ILE A 299 21.47 -0.26 25.21
N GLN A 300 20.38 0.43 25.50
CA GLN A 300 19.09 -0.17 25.82
C GLN A 300 18.11 0.09 24.67
N ILE A 301 17.42 -0.97 24.24
CA ILE A 301 16.37 -0.89 23.21
C ILE A 301 15.05 -1.27 23.88
N ASN A 302 14.07 -0.37 23.77
CA ASN A 302 12.73 -0.60 24.26
C ASN A 302 11.87 -1.22 23.16
N PHE A 303 11.35 -2.42 23.41
CA PHE A 303 10.38 -3.07 22.54
C PHE A 303 8.99 -2.99 23.16
N TYR A 304 7.98 -2.95 22.32
CA TYR A 304 6.58 -2.90 22.70
C TYR A 304 5.77 -3.96 21.95
N LYS A 305 4.92 -4.65 22.64
CA LYS A 305 3.97 -5.62 22.08
C LYS A 305 2.55 -5.19 22.37
N SER A 306 1.69 -5.17 21.35
CA SER A 306 0.27 -4.98 21.56
C SER A 306 -0.37 -6.23 22.15
N GLU A 307 -1.18 -6.06 23.17
CA GLU A 307 -2.02 -7.11 23.74
C GLU A 307 -3.27 -7.39 22.87
N ILE A 308 -3.64 -6.45 21.99
CA ILE A 308 -4.83 -6.55 21.13
C ILE A 308 -4.51 -7.28 19.83
N SER A 309 -3.45 -6.85 19.12
CA SER A 309 -3.09 -7.37 17.80
C SER A 309 -1.93 -8.35 17.83
N GLY A 310 -1.12 -8.35 18.89
CA GLY A 310 0.14 -9.08 18.97
C GLY A 310 1.27 -8.46 18.15
N LYS A 311 1.05 -7.30 17.53
CA LYS A 311 2.06 -6.56 16.77
C LYS A 311 3.17 -6.05 17.65
N TRP A 312 4.39 -5.89 17.08
CA TRP A 312 5.57 -5.45 17.76
C TRP A 312 6.11 -4.15 17.19
N TRP A 313 6.73 -3.35 18.06
CA TRP A 313 7.49 -2.13 17.73
C TRP A 313 8.76 -2.09 18.56
N PHE A 314 9.75 -1.37 18.10
CA PHE A 314 10.82 -0.86 18.94
C PHE A 314 10.76 0.67 18.98
N GLU A 315 11.30 1.25 20.03
CA GLU A 315 11.34 2.69 20.22
C GLU A 315 12.62 3.24 19.58
N GLU A 316 12.46 4.26 18.73
CA GLU A 316 13.60 4.97 18.16
C GLU A 316 14.39 5.62 19.29
N PRO A 317 15.73 5.42 19.37
CA PRO A 317 16.56 6.08 20.37
C PRO A 317 16.46 7.60 20.20
N ILE A 318 16.18 8.30 21.29
CA ILE A 318 16.03 9.77 21.26
C ILE A 318 17.41 10.40 21.14
N ILE A 319 17.67 11.07 20.04
CA ILE A 319 18.85 11.91 19.84
C ILE A 319 18.57 13.36 20.27
N ASP A 320 17.29 13.76 20.33
CA ASP A 320 16.90 15.15 20.62
C ASP A 320 15.78 15.25 21.65
N MET A 321 15.87 16.19 22.61
CA MET A 321 14.98 16.30 23.77
C MET A 321 13.53 16.74 23.45
N ASP A 322 13.21 17.07 22.21
CA ASP A 322 11.90 17.66 21.84
C ASP A 322 10.95 16.72 21.08
N HIS A 323 11.31 15.46 20.86
CA HIS A 323 10.46 14.56 20.09
C HIS A 323 9.86 13.44 20.93
N SER A 324 8.55 13.29 20.84
CA SER A 324 7.83 12.12 21.36
C SER A 324 8.44 10.83 20.78
N ASN A 325 8.74 9.86 21.64
CA ASN A 325 9.26 8.55 21.27
C ASN A 325 8.50 7.94 20.13
N VAL A 326 9.16 7.79 18.97
CA VAL A 326 8.57 7.20 17.76
C VAL A 326 8.66 5.69 17.87
N LEU A 327 7.53 5.01 17.70
CA LEU A 327 7.47 3.55 17.65
C LEU A 327 7.62 3.06 16.20
N ILE A 328 8.69 2.32 15.95
CA ILE A 328 9.03 1.72 14.67
C ILE A 328 8.49 0.29 14.63
N PRO A 329 7.64 -0.09 13.64
CA PRO A 329 7.15 -1.45 13.51
C PRO A 329 8.29 -2.45 13.37
N CYS A 330 8.20 -3.57 14.10
CA CYS A 330 9.14 -4.67 13.99
C CYS A 330 8.44 -6.03 14.06
N THR A 331 9.20 -7.09 13.78
CA THR A 331 8.76 -8.47 13.95
C THR A 331 9.10 -8.98 15.36
N TYR A 332 8.43 -10.05 15.78
CA TYR A 332 8.83 -10.79 16.97
C TYR A 332 10.24 -11.41 16.84
N ASP A 333 10.61 -11.83 15.64
CA ASP A 333 11.94 -12.40 15.39
C ASP A 333 13.05 -11.36 15.57
N GLU A 334 12.82 -10.10 15.16
CA GLU A 334 13.77 -9.02 15.40
C GLU A 334 13.98 -8.76 16.90
N TYR A 335 12.90 -8.81 17.69
CA TYR A 335 13.01 -8.76 19.15
C TYR A 335 13.85 -9.95 19.68
N LEU A 336 13.54 -11.19 19.26
CA LEU A 336 14.25 -12.38 19.73
C LEU A 336 15.75 -12.34 19.35
N ASN A 337 16.06 -11.94 18.13
CA ASN A 337 17.45 -11.81 17.67
C ASN A 337 18.20 -10.78 18.51
N THR A 338 17.55 -9.65 18.84
CA THR A 338 18.16 -8.63 19.71
C THR A 338 18.41 -9.16 21.12
N VAL A 339 17.48 -9.93 21.68
CA VAL A 339 17.67 -10.60 22.99
C VAL A 339 18.87 -11.58 22.96
N GLN A 340 19.12 -12.20 21.80
CA GLN A 340 20.25 -13.10 21.57
C GLN A 340 21.56 -12.36 21.18
N GLU A 341 21.60 -11.05 21.31
CA GLU A 341 22.73 -10.18 20.94
C GLU A 341 23.04 -10.16 19.42
N GLN A 342 22.08 -10.60 18.60
CA GLN A 342 22.12 -10.53 17.14
C GLN A 342 21.19 -9.40 16.67
N VAL A 343 21.62 -8.15 16.92
CA VAL A 343 20.80 -6.99 16.56
C VAL A 343 20.62 -6.92 15.05
N PRO A 344 19.38 -6.93 14.52
CA PRO A 344 19.15 -6.83 13.08
C PRO A 344 19.67 -5.51 12.50
N ASP A 345 20.23 -5.56 11.28
CA ASP A 345 20.78 -4.37 10.59
C ASP A 345 19.76 -3.23 10.54
N ARG A 346 18.49 -3.54 10.31
CA ARG A 346 17.39 -2.56 10.29
C ARG A 346 17.24 -1.80 11.61
N ILE A 347 17.48 -2.46 12.75
CA ILE A 347 17.43 -1.78 14.07
C ILE A 347 18.73 -0.98 14.25
N LEU A 348 19.87 -1.50 13.81
CA LEU A 348 21.15 -0.78 13.89
C LEU A 348 21.15 0.54 13.10
N GLU A 349 20.40 0.60 11.98
CA GLU A 349 20.23 1.83 11.18
C GLU A 349 19.58 2.98 11.97
N TYR A 350 18.76 2.68 12.97
CA TYR A 350 18.15 3.69 13.85
C TYR A 350 18.98 4.01 15.10
N LEU A 351 20.04 3.23 15.37
CA LEU A 351 20.94 3.45 16.50
C LEU A 351 22.16 4.32 16.13
N ASN A 352 22.43 4.49 14.83
CA ASN A 352 23.51 5.30 14.28
C ASN A 352 23.01 6.68 13.82
#